data_464ecee1b65955571841da31e5a9d2d7
#
_entry.id   464ecee1b65955571841da31e5a9d2d7
#
_cell.length_a   1.000
_cell.length_b   1.000
_cell.length_c   1.000
_cell.angle_alpha   90.00
_cell.angle_beta   90.00
_cell.angle_gamma   90.00
#
_symmetry.space_group_name_H-M   'P 1'
#
loop_
_entity.id
_entity.type
_entity.pdbx_description
1 polymer ?
#
loop_
_entity_poly.entity_id
_entity_poly.type
_entity_poly.pdbx_seq_one_letter_code
_entity_poly.pdbx_strand_id
1 'polypeptide(L)'
;GITTDKWGLVANMYAEVNKMFGDIIKVTPSSKVVGDMALYMITNDLSPEDVLSPNKEISFPSSVVEFFKGEIGIPIGGFPETLQKKILGNEKPLTKRAGSVLPNVNFDKEKKNLETKYEEKISNQQLASYLMYPKVFEDFMDHRQTYSDTSILSTELFFYGPLPDKEYSLPIDKGKNLIVRYLAKGEPNPNGSSSVFFELNGQPRTIEIINSEFSKSVTTKIKSEENNPNHVGSPLPGQVAKIFVKE
;
A
#
# COMPACT_ATOMS: atom_id res chain seq x y z
N GLY A 1 -10.37 -7.83 8.64
CA GLY A 1 -11.19 -6.63 8.38
C GLY A 1 -12.48 -6.65 9.18
N ILE A 2 -13.08 -5.50 9.38
CA ILE A 2 -14.37 -5.38 10.05
C ILE A 2 -15.47 -5.73 9.04
N THR A 3 -16.34 -6.67 9.41
CA THR A 3 -17.45 -7.12 8.59
C THR A 3 -18.66 -6.17 8.69
N THR A 4 -19.56 -6.19 7.71
CA THR A 4 -20.71 -5.27 7.62
C THR A 4 -21.69 -5.37 8.80
N ASP A 5 -21.76 -6.52 9.46
CA ASP A 5 -22.55 -6.72 10.70
C ASP A 5 -22.08 -5.85 11.89
N LYS A 6 -20.80 -5.45 11.89
CA LYS A 6 -20.21 -4.58 12.92
C LYS A 6 -20.35 -3.09 12.63
N TRP A 7 -21.02 -2.69 11.56
CA TRP A 7 -21.14 -1.29 11.16
C TRP A 7 -21.73 -0.39 12.28
N GLY A 8 -22.77 -0.87 12.97
CA GLY A 8 -23.36 -0.13 14.10
C GLY A 8 -22.37 0.14 15.22
N LEU A 9 -21.51 -0.85 15.53
CA LEU A 9 -20.45 -0.71 16.52
C LEU A 9 -19.42 0.35 16.10
N VAL A 10 -19.01 0.32 14.82
CA VAL A 10 -18.08 1.31 14.28
C VAL A 10 -18.66 2.73 14.34
N ALA A 11 -19.93 2.90 13.96
CA ALA A 11 -20.59 4.21 14.00
C ALA A 11 -20.68 4.77 15.43
N ASN A 12 -21.02 3.93 16.41
CA ASN A 12 -21.05 4.33 17.83
C ASN A 12 -19.66 4.68 18.34
N MET A 13 -18.66 3.85 18.07
CA MET A 13 -17.28 4.12 18.48
C MET A 13 -16.74 5.40 17.82
N TYR A 14 -17.08 5.66 16.57
CA TYR A 14 -16.72 6.90 15.89
C TYR A 14 -17.28 8.15 16.61
N ALA A 15 -18.52 8.08 17.10
CA ALA A 15 -19.14 9.15 17.89
C ALA A 15 -18.43 9.34 19.23
N GLU A 16 -18.11 8.24 19.93
CA GLU A 16 -17.40 8.30 21.22
C GLU A 16 -15.97 8.86 21.07
N VAL A 17 -15.23 8.43 20.04
CA VAL A 17 -13.91 8.99 19.74
C VAL A 17 -14.00 10.47 19.44
N ASN A 18 -15.01 10.92 18.68
CA ASN A 18 -15.18 12.35 18.40
C ASN A 18 -15.39 13.17 19.66
N LYS A 19 -16.23 12.70 20.59
CA LYS A 19 -16.42 13.35 21.91
C LYS A 19 -15.10 13.38 22.68
N MET A 20 -14.40 12.27 22.75
CA MET A 20 -13.12 12.14 23.44
C MET A 20 -12.05 13.09 22.87
N PHE A 21 -12.10 13.40 21.56
CA PHE A 21 -11.21 14.33 20.89
C PHE A 21 -11.63 15.82 21.03
N GLY A 22 -12.74 16.09 21.72
CA GLY A 22 -13.23 17.45 21.96
C GLY A 22 -14.25 17.94 20.94
N ASP A 23 -15.06 17.04 20.37
CA ASP A 23 -16.11 17.32 19.38
C ASP A 23 -15.59 18.09 18.17
N ILE A 24 -14.50 17.60 17.60
CA ILE A 24 -13.83 18.24 16.46
C ILE A 24 -14.70 18.23 15.21
N ILE A 25 -14.50 19.22 14.35
CA ILE A 25 -15.12 19.28 13.02
C ILE A 25 -14.54 18.13 12.16
N LYS A 26 -15.44 17.29 11.65
CA LYS A 26 -15.08 16.10 10.85
C LYS A 26 -15.12 16.41 9.36
N VAL A 27 -13.99 16.85 8.87
CA VAL A 27 -13.72 17.00 7.44
C VAL A 27 -12.36 16.37 7.15
N THR A 28 -12.04 16.08 5.90
CA THR A 28 -10.70 15.56 5.57
C THR A 28 -9.62 16.62 5.93
N PRO A 29 -8.59 16.26 6.70
CA PRO A 29 -8.19 14.90 7.15
C PRO A 29 -8.71 14.47 8.53
N SER A 30 -9.35 15.33 9.31
CA SER A 30 -9.74 15.03 10.70
C SER A 30 -10.73 13.87 10.81
N SER A 31 -11.62 13.69 9.82
CA SER A 31 -12.52 12.53 9.76
C SER A 31 -11.78 11.20 9.69
N LYS A 32 -10.65 11.15 8.99
CA LYS A 32 -9.78 9.98 8.94
C LYS A 32 -9.17 9.67 10.31
N VAL A 33 -8.69 10.68 11.02
CA VAL A 33 -8.10 10.50 12.37
C VAL A 33 -9.10 9.88 13.35
N VAL A 34 -10.34 10.37 13.35
CA VAL A 34 -11.41 9.79 14.18
C VAL A 34 -11.72 8.36 13.77
N GLY A 35 -11.78 8.08 12.47
CA GLY A 35 -12.00 6.75 11.95
C GLY A 35 -10.87 5.77 12.28
N ASP A 36 -9.62 6.17 12.10
CA ASP A 36 -8.46 5.34 12.45
C ASP A 36 -8.45 4.96 13.93
N MET A 37 -8.76 5.92 14.81
CA MET A 37 -8.84 5.65 16.24
C MET A 37 -10.03 4.74 16.60
N ALA A 38 -11.21 4.95 16.00
CA ALA A 38 -12.37 4.11 16.24
C ALA A 38 -12.12 2.65 15.83
N LEU A 39 -11.53 2.46 14.65
CA LEU A 39 -11.15 1.13 14.15
C LEU A 39 -10.08 0.48 15.03
N TYR A 40 -9.10 1.25 15.45
CA TYR A 40 -8.06 0.79 16.37
C TYR A 40 -8.65 0.31 17.71
N MET A 41 -9.56 1.10 18.31
CA MET A 41 -10.21 0.74 19.57
C MET A 41 -11.03 -0.56 19.43
N ILE A 42 -11.82 -0.69 18.35
CA ILE A 42 -12.61 -1.90 18.12
C ILE A 42 -11.72 -3.13 17.90
N THR A 43 -10.65 -2.96 17.14
CA THR A 43 -9.74 -4.09 16.82
C THR A 43 -8.98 -4.58 18.06
N ASN A 44 -8.70 -3.69 19.01
CA ASN A 44 -7.96 -4.00 20.24
C ASN A 44 -8.86 -4.12 21.48
N ASP A 45 -10.18 -4.15 21.29
CA ASP A 45 -11.18 -4.28 22.37
C ASP A 45 -10.98 -3.22 23.49
N LEU A 46 -10.80 -1.96 23.07
CA LEU A 46 -10.57 -0.83 23.95
C LEU A 46 -11.86 -0.02 24.14
N SER A 47 -12.18 0.30 25.39
CA SER A 47 -13.22 1.27 25.72
C SER A 47 -12.67 2.71 25.77
N PRO A 48 -13.53 3.75 25.74
CA PRO A 48 -13.11 5.13 25.97
C PRO A 48 -12.42 5.32 27.34
N GLU A 49 -12.88 4.61 28.37
CA GLU A 49 -12.29 4.64 29.72
C GLU A 49 -10.87 4.07 29.71
N ASP A 50 -10.63 3.00 28.95
CA ASP A 50 -9.29 2.44 28.77
C ASP A 50 -8.34 3.46 28.15
N VAL A 51 -8.81 4.16 27.10
CA VAL A 51 -8.02 5.18 26.42
C VAL A 51 -7.71 6.36 27.33
N LEU A 52 -8.65 6.77 28.15
CA LEU A 52 -8.48 7.88 29.09
C LEU A 52 -7.72 7.48 30.36
N SER A 53 -7.65 6.20 30.69
CA SER A 53 -6.98 5.71 31.89
C SER A 53 -5.47 6.00 31.85
N PRO A 54 -4.89 6.67 32.87
CA PRO A 54 -3.46 6.97 32.90
C PRO A 54 -2.57 5.71 33.02
N ASN A 55 -3.14 4.62 33.53
CA ASN A 55 -2.39 3.40 33.86
C ASN A 55 -2.33 2.40 32.70
N LYS A 56 -3.08 2.62 31.62
CA LYS A 56 -3.09 1.72 30.47
C LYS A 56 -2.19 2.29 29.36
N GLU A 57 -1.10 1.59 29.07
CA GLU A 57 -0.24 1.93 27.95
C GLU A 57 -0.92 1.58 26.64
N ILE A 58 -0.93 2.51 25.70
CA ILE A 58 -1.57 2.38 24.40
C ILE A 58 -0.63 2.90 23.32
N SER A 59 -0.40 2.09 22.31
CA SER A 59 0.31 2.51 21.10
C SER A 59 -0.68 3.12 20.11
N PHE A 60 -0.79 4.44 20.12
CA PHE A 60 -1.76 5.15 19.28
C PHE A 60 -1.41 5.07 17.80
N PRO A 61 -2.40 5.07 16.88
CA PRO A 61 -2.15 5.18 15.44
C PRO A 61 -1.37 6.47 15.11
N SER A 62 -0.47 6.40 14.12
CA SER A 62 0.35 7.55 13.72
C SER A 62 -0.47 8.79 13.35
N SER A 63 -1.58 8.61 12.65
CA SER A 63 -2.49 9.70 12.29
C SER A 63 -3.08 10.42 13.50
N VAL A 64 -3.31 9.70 14.61
CA VAL A 64 -3.79 10.26 15.88
C VAL A 64 -2.67 11.04 16.57
N VAL A 65 -1.44 10.50 16.59
CA VAL A 65 -0.28 11.17 17.16
C VAL A 65 0.02 12.47 16.40
N GLU A 66 0.07 12.42 15.08
CA GLU A 66 0.28 13.59 14.19
C GLU A 66 -0.79 14.68 14.40
N PHE A 67 -2.05 14.26 14.54
CA PHE A 67 -3.15 15.19 14.83
C PHE A 67 -2.95 15.89 16.18
N PHE A 68 -2.73 15.15 17.26
CA PHE A 68 -2.56 15.71 18.60
C PHE A 68 -1.24 16.49 18.75
N LYS A 69 -0.26 16.23 17.91
CA LYS A 69 0.95 17.03 17.78
C LYS A 69 0.70 18.38 17.10
N GLY A 70 -0.41 18.51 16.37
CA GLY A 70 -0.79 19.73 15.65
C GLY A 70 -0.26 19.80 14.21
N GLU A 71 0.21 18.70 13.63
CA GLU A 71 0.78 18.67 12.28
C GLU A 71 -0.25 18.99 11.19
N ILE A 72 -1.52 18.66 11.41
CA ILE A 72 -2.64 18.98 10.51
C ILE A 72 -3.50 20.16 11.00
N GLY A 73 -3.00 20.92 11.95
CA GLY A 73 -3.64 22.08 12.52
C GLY A 73 -4.13 21.85 13.96
N ILE A 74 -4.57 22.95 14.59
CA ILE A 74 -5.06 22.94 15.96
C ILE A 74 -6.55 23.25 15.94
N PRO A 75 -7.42 22.41 16.54
CA PRO A 75 -8.86 22.68 16.63
C PRO A 75 -9.16 23.99 17.37
N ILE A 76 -10.30 24.60 17.07
CA ILE A 76 -10.80 25.73 17.84
C ILE A 76 -11.05 25.24 19.26
N GLY A 77 -10.46 25.91 20.26
CA GLY A 77 -10.50 25.47 21.66
C GLY A 77 -9.34 24.58 22.11
N GLY A 78 -8.47 24.19 21.18
CA GLY A 78 -7.31 23.34 21.47
C GLY A 78 -7.64 21.87 21.56
N PHE A 79 -6.68 21.08 22.04
CA PHE A 79 -6.84 19.66 22.29
C PHE A 79 -7.20 19.39 23.75
N PRO A 80 -7.94 18.30 24.09
CA PRO A 80 -8.10 17.84 25.46
C PRO A 80 -6.73 17.54 26.09
N GLU A 81 -6.30 18.36 27.05
CA GLU A 81 -4.93 18.34 27.58
C GLU A 81 -4.48 16.98 28.12
N THR A 82 -5.34 16.32 28.87
CA THR A 82 -5.02 15.01 29.47
C THR A 82 -4.76 13.97 28.40
N LEU A 83 -5.60 13.94 27.37
CA LEU A 83 -5.46 13.01 26.24
C LEU A 83 -4.26 13.35 25.37
N GLN A 84 -4.03 14.65 25.10
CA GLN A 84 -2.86 15.10 24.36
C GLN A 84 -1.55 14.69 25.03
N LYS A 85 -1.44 14.89 26.33
CA LYS A 85 -0.26 14.48 27.12
C LYS A 85 -0.04 12.97 27.05
N LYS A 86 -1.11 12.19 27.14
CA LYS A 86 -1.04 10.74 27.07
C LYS A 86 -0.58 10.26 25.68
N ILE A 87 -1.14 10.84 24.61
CA ILE A 87 -0.81 10.45 23.23
C ILE A 87 0.62 10.84 22.87
N LEU A 88 1.05 12.03 23.24
CA LEU A 88 2.38 12.55 22.89
C LEU A 88 3.49 12.06 23.82
N GLY A 89 3.16 11.63 25.04
CA GLY A 89 4.16 11.25 26.03
C GLY A 89 5.17 12.38 26.27
N ASN A 90 6.41 12.17 25.85
CA ASN A 90 7.50 13.14 25.98
C ASN A 90 7.63 14.13 24.80
N GLU A 91 6.85 13.94 23.72
CA GLU A 91 6.89 14.82 22.57
C GLU A 91 6.17 16.14 22.87
N LYS A 92 6.72 17.23 22.34
CA LYS A 92 6.12 18.55 22.49
C LYS A 92 5.16 18.84 21.32
N PRO A 93 3.94 19.32 21.61
CA PRO A 93 3.03 19.73 20.55
C PRO A 93 3.57 20.97 19.83
N LEU A 94 3.19 21.11 18.55
CA LEU A 94 3.48 22.30 17.77
C LEU A 94 2.66 23.48 18.28
N THR A 95 3.31 24.61 18.45
CA THR A 95 2.68 25.90 18.86
C THR A 95 2.43 26.82 17.67
N LYS A 96 2.94 26.45 16.49
CA LYS A 96 2.81 27.19 15.24
C LYS A 96 2.38 26.23 14.14
N ARG A 97 1.94 26.79 12.99
CA ARG A 97 1.60 25.99 11.81
C ARG A 97 2.78 25.08 11.42
N ALA A 98 2.51 23.80 11.22
CA ALA A 98 3.52 22.77 10.92
C ALA A 98 4.49 23.20 9.80
N GLY A 99 3.98 23.71 8.68
CA GLY A 99 4.81 24.15 7.56
C GLY A 99 5.75 25.34 7.87
N SER A 100 5.56 26.03 9.01
CA SER A 100 6.48 27.12 9.42
C SER A 100 7.67 26.65 10.27
N VAL A 101 7.64 25.41 10.75
CA VAL A 101 8.67 24.81 11.60
C VAL A 101 9.41 23.63 10.94
N LEU A 102 8.92 23.16 9.82
CA LEU A 102 9.59 22.12 9.03
C LEU A 102 10.89 22.68 8.41
N PRO A 103 11.94 21.88 8.33
CA PRO A 103 13.18 22.28 7.67
C PRO A 103 12.93 22.51 6.17
N ASN A 104 13.70 23.44 5.59
CA ASN A 104 13.64 23.66 4.15
C ASN A 104 14.09 22.41 3.39
N VAL A 105 13.34 22.07 2.35
CA VAL A 105 13.69 20.95 1.47
C VAL A 105 14.85 21.35 0.56
N ASN A 106 15.85 20.50 0.45
CA ASN A 106 16.90 20.63 -0.55
C ASN A 106 16.47 19.92 -1.84
N PHE A 107 15.92 20.68 -2.78
CA PHE A 107 15.38 20.14 -4.04
C PHE A 107 16.42 19.37 -4.86
N ASP A 108 17.65 19.86 -4.94
CA ASP A 108 18.71 19.22 -5.73
C ASP A 108 19.10 17.86 -5.13
N LYS A 109 19.19 17.80 -3.81
CA LYS A 109 19.47 16.56 -3.09
C LYS A 109 18.37 15.54 -3.29
N GLU A 110 17.10 15.94 -3.10
CA GLU A 110 15.96 15.03 -3.25
C GLU A 110 15.80 14.55 -4.70
N LYS A 111 16.00 15.44 -5.66
CA LYS A 111 15.99 15.08 -7.08
C LYS A 111 17.05 14.03 -7.40
N LYS A 112 18.28 14.24 -6.93
CA LYS A 112 19.38 13.29 -7.14
C LYS A 112 19.13 11.93 -6.46
N ASN A 113 18.54 11.93 -5.27
CA ASN A 113 18.14 10.70 -4.58
C ASN A 113 17.15 9.88 -5.42
N LEU A 114 16.13 10.53 -5.96
CA LEU A 114 15.13 9.90 -6.83
C LEU A 114 15.74 9.38 -8.13
N GLU A 115 16.58 10.20 -8.79
CA GLU A 115 17.28 9.80 -10.02
C GLU A 115 18.17 8.57 -9.80
N THR A 116 18.81 8.48 -8.63
CA THR A 116 19.59 7.30 -8.24
C THR A 116 18.70 6.09 -7.93
N LYS A 117 17.56 6.30 -7.25
CA LYS A 117 16.64 5.21 -6.86
C LYS A 117 15.96 4.57 -8.07
N TYR A 118 15.55 5.37 -9.04
CA TYR A 118 14.75 4.91 -10.18
C TYR A 118 15.55 4.79 -11.49
N GLU A 119 16.83 5.14 -11.47
CA GLU A 119 17.75 5.08 -12.63
C GLU A 119 17.23 5.87 -13.84
N GLU A 120 16.42 6.90 -13.61
CA GLU A 120 15.88 7.79 -14.65
C GLU A 120 15.96 9.26 -14.25
N LYS A 121 15.90 10.15 -15.26
CA LYS A 121 15.85 11.60 -15.03
C LYS A 121 14.50 12.01 -14.47
N ILE A 122 14.53 12.72 -13.35
CA ILE A 122 13.32 13.21 -12.67
C ILE A 122 13.05 14.64 -13.10
N SER A 123 11.86 14.90 -13.64
CA SER A 123 11.40 16.26 -13.95
C SER A 123 11.06 17.04 -12.67
N ASN A 124 11.02 18.37 -12.79
CA ASN A 124 10.62 19.22 -11.65
C ASN A 124 9.17 18.95 -11.21
N GLN A 125 8.29 18.54 -12.12
CA GLN A 125 6.91 18.16 -11.81
C GLN A 125 6.87 16.85 -11.02
N GLN A 126 7.66 15.86 -11.40
CA GLN A 126 7.79 14.60 -10.66
C GLN A 126 8.37 14.83 -9.25
N LEU A 127 9.42 15.68 -9.15
CA LEU A 127 9.97 16.07 -7.86
C LEU A 127 8.91 16.73 -6.97
N ALA A 128 8.13 17.67 -7.51
CA ALA A 128 7.06 18.33 -6.77
C ALA A 128 5.98 17.32 -6.30
N SER A 129 5.62 16.38 -7.16
CA SER A 129 4.68 15.30 -6.81
C SER A 129 5.22 14.42 -5.67
N TYR A 130 6.49 14.05 -5.73
CA TYR A 130 7.14 13.30 -4.66
C TYR A 130 7.15 14.07 -3.33
N LEU A 131 7.53 15.34 -3.35
CA LEU A 131 7.61 16.15 -2.13
C LEU A 131 6.25 16.39 -1.47
N MET A 132 5.17 16.44 -2.26
CA MET A 132 3.81 16.57 -1.75
C MET A 132 3.21 15.24 -1.29
N TYR A 133 3.48 14.15 -1.99
CA TYR A 133 2.87 12.84 -1.77
C TYR A 133 3.89 11.71 -1.99
N PRO A 134 4.89 11.56 -1.11
CA PRO A 134 6.01 10.63 -1.33
C PRO A 134 5.55 9.20 -1.62
N LYS A 135 4.69 8.66 -0.77
CA LYS A 135 4.21 7.27 -0.93
C LYS A 135 3.45 7.05 -2.24
N VAL A 136 2.57 7.98 -2.60
CA VAL A 136 1.79 7.88 -3.85
C VAL A 136 2.71 7.95 -5.07
N PHE A 137 3.73 8.82 -5.02
CA PHE A 137 4.71 8.90 -6.10
C PHE A 137 5.56 7.62 -6.20
N GLU A 138 6.00 7.07 -5.09
CA GLU A 138 6.76 5.82 -5.06
C GLU A 138 5.94 4.66 -5.62
N ASP A 139 4.70 4.50 -5.19
CA ASP A 139 3.79 3.46 -5.71
C ASP A 139 3.57 3.61 -7.24
N PHE A 140 3.47 4.85 -7.74
CA PHE A 140 3.37 5.13 -9.16
C PHE A 140 4.66 4.75 -9.92
N MET A 141 5.83 5.08 -9.37
CA MET A 141 7.11 4.73 -9.99
C MET A 141 7.35 3.21 -9.99
N ASP A 142 7.02 2.53 -8.90
CA ASP A 142 7.10 1.06 -8.80
C ASP A 142 6.17 0.38 -9.80
N HIS A 143 4.97 0.92 -10.00
CA HIS A 143 4.04 0.48 -11.04
C HIS A 143 4.65 0.66 -12.45
N ARG A 144 5.25 1.83 -12.73
CA ARG A 144 5.93 2.08 -14.01
C ARG A 144 7.12 1.16 -14.25
N GLN A 145 7.91 0.85 -13.22
CA GLN A 145 9.00 -0.12 -13.37
C GLN A 145 8.49 -1.53 -13.69
N THR A 146 7.33 -1.91 -13.13
CA THR A 146 6.73 -3.24 -13.35
C THR A 146 6.05 -3.36 -14.71
N TYR A 147 5.29 -2.33 -15.12
CA TYR A 147 4.36 -2.41 -16.26
C TYR A 147 4.73 -1.46 -17.41
N SER A 148 5.83 -0.71 -17.28
CA SER A 148 6.20 0.37 -18.20
C SER A 148 5.16 1.51 -18.22
N ASP A 149 5.12 2.31 -19.25
CA ASP A 149 4.18 3.42 -19.39
C ASP A 149 2.80 2.92 -19.85
N THR A 150 1.89 2.76 -18.88
CA THR A 150 0.50 2.35 -19.15
C THR A 150 -0.42 3.48 -19.60
N SER A 151 0.09 4.72 -19.71
CA SER A 151 -0.71 5.88 -20.19
C SER A 151 -1.12 5.76 -21.66
N ILE A 152 -0.47 4.89 -22.41
CA ILE A 152 -0.83 4.55 -23.79
C ILE A 152 -2.12 3.73 -23.91
N LEU A 153 -2.57 3.12 -22.82
CA LEU A 153 -3.79 2.32 -22.79
C LEU A 153 -5.01 3.23 -22.69
N SER A 154 -6.10 2.88 -23.35
CA SER A 154 -7.38 3.55 -23.09
C SER A 154 -7.85 3.24 -21.67
N THR A 155 -8.64 4.13 -21.07
CA THR A 155 -9.20 3.95 -19.74
C THR A 155 -9.96 2.62 -19.63
N GLU A 156 -10.75 2.25 -20.63
CA GLU A 156 -11.46 0.98 -20.69
C GLU A 156 -10.50 -0.21 -20.65
N LEU A 157 -9.46 -0.18 -21.48
CA LEU A 157 -8.48 -1.26 -21.54
C LEU A 157 -7.67 -1.39 -20.24
N PHE A 158 -7.32 -0.26 -19.62
CA PHE A 158 -6.58 -0.25 -18.35
C PHE A 158 -7.39 -0.86 -17.20
N PHE A 159 -8.68 -0.52 -17.06
CA PHE A 159 -9.48 -0.96 -15.91
C PHE A 159 -10.15 -2.33 -16.12
N TYR A 160 -10.56 -2.66 -17.33
CA TYR A 160 -11.34 -3.88 -17.59
C TYR A 160 -10.56 -4.95 -18.35
N GLY A 161 -9.37 -4.61 -18.85
CA GLY A 161 -8.57 -5.50 -19.67
C GLY A 161 -9.10 -5.66 -21.11
N PRO A 162 -8.40 -6.44 -21.93
CA PRO A 162 -8.78 -6.67 -23.31
C PRO A 162 -9.95 -7.64 -23.41
N LEU A 163 -10.93 -7.33 -24.27
CA LEU A 163 -12.00 -8.25 -24.62
C LEU A 163 -11.49 -9.30 -25.63
N PRO A 164 -11.97 -10.56 -25.56
CA PRO A 164 -11.62 -11.61 -26.51
C PRO A 164 -11.91 -11.17 -27.95
N ASP A 165 -11.01 -11.50 -28.86
CA ASP A 165 -11.09 -11.25 -30.31
C ASP A 165 -11.22 -9.77 -30.75
N LYS A 166 -11.18 -8.83 -29.82
CA LYS A 166 -11.13 -7.39 -30.13
C LYS A 166 -9.70 -6.94 -30.36
N GLU A 167 -9.48 -6.19 -31.44
CA GLU A 167 -8.20 -5.57 -31.73
C GLU A 167 -8.05 -4.21 -31.05
N TYR A 168 -6.86 -3.99 -30.50
CA TYR A 168 -6.47 -2.72 -29.87
C TYR A 168 -5.22 -2.19 -30.57
N SER A 169 -5.28 -0.96 -31.07
CA SER A 169 -4.11 -0.29 -31.66
C SER A 169 -3.45 0.58 -30.57
N LEU A 170 -2.24 0.21 -30.16
CA LEU A 170 -1.49 0.90 -29.12
C LEU A 170 -0.33 1.68 -29.74
N PRO A 171 -0.27 3.01 -29.57
CA PRO A 171 0.86 3.82 -30.03
C PRO A 171 2.05 3.61 -29.07
N ILE A 172 3.06 2.87 -29.49
CA ILE A 172 4.24 2.56 -28.65
C ILE A 172 5.39 3.56 -28.87
N ASP A 173 5.40 4.26 -30.00
CA ASP A 173 6.38 5.28 -30.32
C ASP A 173 5.84 6.14 -31.48
N LYS A 174 6.50 7.26 -31.78
CA LYS A 174 6.12 8.14 -32.89
C LYS A 174 6.09 7.39 -34.22
N GLY A 175 4.90 7.26 -34.80
CA GLY A 175 4.66 6.54 -36.04
C GLY A 175 4.71 5.01 -35.93
N LYS A 176 4.77 4.45 -34.71
CA LYS A 176 4.76 3.00 -34.50
C LYS A 176 3.55 2.60 -33.66
N ASN A 177 2.67 1.81 -34.22
CA ASN A 177 1.52 1.21 -33.55
C ASN A 177 1.71 -0.30 -33.43
N LEU A 178 1.32 -0.82 -32.26
CA LEU A 178 1.23 -2.24 -31.99
C LEU A 178 -0.25 -2.64 -32.01
N ILE A 179 -0.62 -3.57 -32.87
CA ILE A 179 -1.97 -4.15 -32.89
C ILE A 179 -1.94 -5.36 -31.96
N VAL A 180 -2.74 -5.30 -30.90
CA VAL A 180 -2.86 -6.35 -29.89
C VAL A 180 -4.25 -6.95 -29.93
N ARG A 181 -4.35 -8.28 -30.01
CA ARG A 181 -5.59 -9.03 -29.89
C ARG A 181 -5.43 -10.07 -28.81
N TYR A 182 -6.29 -10.02 -27.82
CA TYR A 182 -6.38 -11.04 -26.77
C TYR A 182 -7.19 -12.22 -27.30
N LEU A 183 -6.65 -13.42 -27.20
CA LEU A 183 -7.30 -14.63 -27.70
C LEU A 183 -7.96 -15.41 -26.57
N ALA A 184 -7.18 -15.81 -25.58
CA ALA A 184 -7.67 -16.65 -24.50
C ALA A 184 -6.74 -16.63 -23.29
N LYS A 185 -7.26 -17.06 -22.14
CA LYS A 185 -6.49 -17.41 -20.95
C LYS A 185 -6.64 -18.89 -20.68
N GLY A 186 -5.54 -19.59 -20.53
CA GLY A 186 -5.51 -21.00 -20.14
C GLY A 186 -5.94 -21.24 -18.69
N GLU A 187 -6.27 -22.46 -18.37
CA GLU A 187 -6.54 -22.89 -17.01
C GLU A 187 -5.30 -22.69 -16.10
N PRO A 188 -5.51 -22.41 -14.82
CA PRO A 188 -4.41 -22.28 -13.88
C PRO A 188 -3.62 -23.58 -13.73
N ASN A 189 -2.30 -23.48 -13.84
CA ASN A 189 -1.39 -24.57 -13.50
C ASN A 189 -1.34 -24.82 -11.99
N PRO A 190 -0.88 -26.00 -11.53
CA PRO A 190 -0.74 -26.27 -10.09
C PRO A 190 0.17 -25.33 -9.32
N ASN A 191 1.06 -24.61 -10.01
CA ASN A 191 1.93 -23.57 -9.43
C ASN A 191 1.27 -22.18 -9.36
N GLY A 192 -0.01 -22.06 -9.76
CA GLY A 192 -0.74 -20.79 -9.79
C GLY A 192 -0.46 -19.92 -11.01
N SER A 193 0.36 -20.37 -11.98
CA SER A 193 0.54 -19.66 -13.25
C SER A 193 -0.59 -20.00 -14.24
N SER A 194 -0.87 -19.07 -15.14
CA SER A 194 -1.78 -19.28 -16.28
C SER A 194 -1.14 -18.74 -17.54
N SER A 195 -1.27 -19.46 -18.64
CA SER A 195 -0.84 -18.97 -19.95
C SER A 195 -1.91 -18.04 -20.54
N VAL A 196 -1.49 -16.88 -21.01
CA VAL A 196 -2.36 -15.93 -21.72
C VAL A 196 -1.89 -15.82 -23.16
N PHE A 197 -2.81 -15.97 -24.08
CA PHE A 197 -2.54 -16.02 -25.52
C PHE A 197 -2.97 -14.71 -26.14
N PHE A 198 -2.03 -14.11 -26.88
CA PHE A 198 -2.21 -12.86 -27.62
C PHE A 198 -1.76 -13.03 -29.07
N GLU A 199 -2.24 -12.14 -29.90
CA GLU A 199 -1.69 -11.90 -31.22
C GLU A 199 -1.18 -10.46 -31.29
N LEU A 200 0.09 -10.29 -31.66
CA LEU A 200 0.75 -8.99 -31.78
C LEU A 200 1.13 -8.78 -33.24
N ASN A 201 0.52 -7.80 -33.91
CA ASN A 201 0.72 -7.55 -35.36
C ASN A 201 0.53 -8.83 -36.21
N GLY A 202 -0.47 -9.65 -35.92
CA GLY A 202 -0.73 -10.90 -36.59
C GLY A 202 0.16 -12.09 -36.18
N GLN A 203 1.03 -11.89 -35.17
CA GLN A 203 1.95 -12.94 -34.70
C GLN A 203 1.51 -13.45 -33.31
N PRO A 204 1.34 -14.76 -33.13
CA PRO A 204 0.94 -15.30 -31.82
C PRO A 204 2.03 -15.09 -30.77
N ARG A 205 1.60 -14.77 -29.54
CA ARG A 205 2.45 -14.63 -28.36
C ARG A 205 1.76 -15.28 -27.17
N THR A 206 2.54 -15.99 -26.37
CA THR A 206 2.09 -16.56 -25.11
C THR A 206 2.87 -15.92 -23.97
N ILE A 207 2.15 -15.49 -22.94
CA ILE A 207 2.74 -14.91 -21.72
C ILE A 207 2.26 -15.73 -20.55
N GLU A 208 3.15 -16.10 -19.65
CA GLU A 208 2.79 -16.70 -18.37
C GLU A 208 2.57 -15.62 -17.33
N ILE A 209 1.41 -15.65 -16.67
CA ILE A 209 1.07 -14.76 -15.56
C ILE A 209 0.87 -15.58 -14.29
N ILE A 210 1.33 -15.03 -13.16
CA ILE A 210 1.12 -15.63 -11.85
C ILE A 210 -0.10 -14.95 -11.21
N ASN A 211 -1.12 -15.72 -10.85
CA ASN A 211 -2.26 -15.20 -10.11
C ASN A 211 -1.86 -15.03 -8.64
N SER A 212 -1.73 -13.77 -8.19
CA SER A 212 -1.34 -13.42 -6.83
C SER A 212 -2.32 -13.94 -5.75
N GLU A 213 -3.57 -14.19 -6.10
CA GLU A 213 -4.55 -14.78 -5.18
C GLU A 213 -4.30 -16.28 -4.99
N PHE A 214 -3.88 -16.98 -6.05
CA PHE A 214 -3.53 -18.40 -5.99
C PHE A 214 -2.17 -18.63 -5.30
N SER A 215 -1.20 -17.74 -5.49
CA SER A 215 0.13 -17.88 -4.86
C SER A 215 0.09 -17.79 -3.34
N LYS A 216 -0.95 -17.18 -2.76
CA LYS A 216 -1.18 -17.15 -1.29
C LYS A 216 -1.71 -18.48 -0.74
N SER A 217 -2.27 -19.35 -1.57
CA SER A 217 -2.82 -20.64 -1.17
C SER A 217 -1.90 -21.84 -1.48
N VAL A 218 -0.90 -21.63 -2.32
CA VAL A 218 0.09 -22.66 -2.64
C VAL A 218 1.27 -22.52 -1.67
N THR A 219 1.33 -23.41 -0.70
CA THR A 219 2.54 -23.64 0.10
C THR A 219 3.63 -24.13 -0.85
N THR A 220 4.42 -23.22 -1.37
CA THR A 220 5.63 -23.58 -2.13
C THR A 220 6.52 -24.40 -1.22
N LYS A 221 6.68 -25.68 -1.56
CA LYS A 221 7.66 -26.52 -0.87
C LYS A 221 9.01 -25.83 -0.98
N ILE A 222 9.66 -25.64 0.17
CA ILE A 222 11.00 -25.07 0.25
C ILE A 222 11.91 -25.92 -0.61
N LYS A 223 12.56 -25.31 -1.61
CA LYS A 223 13.58 -25.99 -2.43
C LYS A 223 14.93 -25.85 -1.75
N SER A 224 15.78 -26.87 -1.91
CA SER A 224 17.18 -26.77 -1.47
C SER A 224 17.91 -25.70 -2.28
N GLU A 225 18.73 -24.91 -1.61
CA GLU A 225 19.65 -23.95 -2.23
C GLU A 225 20.87 -24.72 -2.73
N GLU A 226 21.24 -24.51 -3.99
CA GLU A 226 22.27 -25.29 -4.69
C GLU A 226 23.67 -25.17 -4.06
N ASN A 227 23.94 -24.06 -3.34
CA ASN A 227 25.23 -23.77 -2.72
C ASN A 227 25.19 -23.83 -1.17
N ASN A 228 24.11 -24.33 -0.57
CA ASN A 228 24.00 -24.42 0.88
C ASN A 228 24.34 -25.83 1.35
N PRO A 229 25.48 -26.05 2.04
CA PRO A 229 25.90 -27.37 2.46
C PRO A 229 24.99 -28.06 3.49
N ASN A 230 24.09 -27.29 4.10
CA ASN A 230 23.08 -27.79 5.05
C ASN A 230 21.75 -28.18 4.36
N HIS A 231 21.63 -27.95 3.07
CA HIS A 231 20.44 -28.30 2.32
C HIS A 231 20.67 -29.55 1.47
N VAL A 232 19.80 -30.54 1.61
CA VAL A 232 19.78 -31.74 0.78
C VAL A 232 18.52 -31.71 -0.07
N GLY A 233 18.71 -31.59 -1.38
CA GLY A 233 17.60 -31.62 -2.36
C GLY A 233 17.33 -33.03 -2.84
N SER A 234 16.05 -33.39 -2.97
CA SER A 234 15.64 -34.65 -3.62
C SER A 234 15.76 -34.50 -5.15
N PRO A 235 16.46 -35.38 -5.85
CA PRO A 235 16.58 -35.33 -7.31
C PRO A 235 15.26 -35.69 -8.03
N LEU A 236 14.31 -36.32 -7.33
CA LEU A 236 13.00 -36.74 -7.86
C LEU A 236 11.88 -36.40 -6.88
N PRO A 237 10.66 -36.14 -7.37
CA PRO A 237 9.49 -35.99 -6.51
C PRO A 237 9.27 -37.24 -5.67
N GLY A 238 9.10 -37.09 -4.35
CA GLY A 238 8.89 -38.21 -3.43
C GLY A 238 8.47 -37.74 -2.04
N GLN A 239 8.20 -38.70 -1.18
CA GLN A 239 7.98 -38.49 0.25
C GLN A 239 9.20 -38.87 1.06
N VAL A 240 9.51 -38.06 2.09
CA VAL A 240 10.56 -38.43 3.05
C VAL A 240 10.10 -39.61 3.86
N ALA A 241 10.72 -40.77 3.64
CA ALA A 241 10.37 -42.00 4.34
C ALA A 241 10.99 -42.07 5.74
N LYS A 242 12.23 -41.61 5.90
CA LYS A 242 12.96 -41.63 7.19
C LYS A 242 14.09 -40.60 7.19
N ILE A 243 14.31 -39.98 8.35
CA ILE A 243 15.42 -39.05 8.60
C ILE A 243 16.41 -39.76 9.56
N PHE A 244 17.67 -39.86 9.16
CA PHE A 244 18.74 -40.52 9.95
C PHE A 244 19.73 -39.54 10.59
N VAL A 245 19.58 -38.24 10.29
CA VAL A 245 20.43 -37.18 10.86
C VAL A 245 19.68 -36.51 12.02
N LYS A 246 20.45 -36.03 13.02
CA LYS A 246 19.96 -35.18 14.11
C LYS A 246 20.51 -33.78 13.89
N GLU A 247 19.78 -32.77 14.36
CA GLU A 247 20.26 -31.39 14.41
C GLU A 247 21.55 -31.27 15.22
#